data_825c28f73d6914858c869f03849db45d
#
_entry.id   825c28f73d6914858c869f03849db45d
#
_cell.length_a   1.000
_cell.length_b   1.000
_cell.length_c   1.000
_cell.angle_alpha   90.00
_cell.angle_beta   90.00
_cell.angle_gamma   90.00
#
_symmetry.space_group_name_H-M   'P 1'
#
loop_
_entity.id
_entity.type
_entity.pdbx_description
1 polymer ?
#
loop_
_entity_poly.entity_id
_entity_poly.type
_entity_poly.pdbx_seq_one_letter_code
_entity_poly.pdbx_strand_id
1 'polypeptide(L)'
;MIRLGGIAAAVRALSACAAAPEKPRPAAAIRINEDPFPSTYQRYPGVLTVIRHATVIDGDGHQIADGTLVFGDGVIQAVGGPELASPAGAAEVDGTGKWVTPGIIDIHSHLGDYPSPGVASLSDGNEATSPVRPEVWAEHSVWPQDPGFSRALANGGVTTLQVLPGSANLFGGRSVVLKNVPARTAQGMKFPGAPYGLKMACGENPKRVYGSKGQMPQTRMGNIALARATWIKAAAYKRKWDKYYAKGGDMPERDLAMDTLKGVLDGKILVQNH
;
A
#
# COMPACT_ATOMS: atom_id res chain seq x y z
N MET A 1 -22.40 -79.04 59.93
CA MET A 1 -22.01 -77.66 60.23
C MET A 1 -21.62 -77.01 58.93
N ILE A 2 -22.52 -76.23 58.36
CA ILE A 2 -22.32 -75.52 57.05
C ILE A 2 -22.33 -74.05 57.39
N ARG A 3 -21.22 -73.35 57.09
CA ARG A 3 -21.09 -71.89 57.22
C ARG A 3 -21.50 -71.24 55.89
N LEU A 4 -22.52 -70.43 55.97
CA LEU A 4 -22.91 -69.50 54.87
C LEU A 4 -22.01 -68.26 54.91
N GLY A 5 -21.30 -67.99 53.83
CA GLY A 5 -20.57 -66.76 53.60
C GLY A 5 -21.44 -65.77 52.86
N GLY A 6 -21.63 -64.58 53.43
CA GLY A 6 -22.38 -63.50 52.78
C GLY A 6 -21.51 -62.70 51.83
N ILE A 7 -22.05 -62.49 50.64
CA ILE A 7 -21.43 -61.62 49.59
C ILE A 7 -22.03 -60.22 49.75
N ALA A 8 -21.21 -59.23 50.14
CA ALA A 8 -21.57 -57.83 50.13
C ALA A 8 -21.32 -57.25 48.76
N ALA A 9 -22.37 -56.81 48.02
CA ALA A 9 -22.31 -56.15 46.81
C ALA A 9 -22.10 -54.64 47.06
N ALA A 10 -20.95 -54.12 46.67
CA ALA A 10 -20.64 -52.67 46.69
C ALA A 10 -21.21 -51.99 45.41
N VAL A 11 -22.26 -51.22 45.61
CA VAL A 11 -22.80 -50.33 44.52
C VAL A 11 -21.93 -49.09 44.41
N ARG A 12 -21.13 -48.98 43.33
CA ARG A 12 -20.44 -47.76 43.02
C ARG A 12 -21.41 -46.81 42.24
N ALA A 13 -21.78 -45.71 42.90
CA ALA A 13 -22.49 -44.61 42.26
C ALA A 13 -21.54 -43.85 41.30
N LEU A 14 -21.75 -43.96 40.01
CA LEU A 14 -21.09 -43.14 39.02
C LEU A 14 -21.76 -41.75 39.01
N SER A 15 -21.13 -40.76 39.64
CA SER A 15 -21.49 -39.36 39.48
C SER A 15 -21.07 -38.91 38.11
N ALA A 16 -21.99 -38.82 37.15
CA ALA A 16 -21.78 -38.15 35.88
C ALA A 16 -21.73 -36.63 36.11
N CYS A 17 -20.53 -36.06 36.13
CA CYS A 17 -20.38 -34.61 36.00
C CYS A 17 -20.90 -34.19 34.61
N ALA A 18 -22.12 -33.67 34.56
CA ALA A 18 -22.61 -32.99 33.40
C ALA A 18 -21.76 -31.75 33.17
N ALA A 19 -20.93 -31.75 32.12
CA ALA A 19 -20.20 -30.57 31.68
C ALA A 19 -21.21 -29.44 31.39
N ALA A 20 -21.03 -28.29 32.02
CA ALA A 20 -21.85 -27.14 31.77
C ALA A 20 -21.75 -26.81 30.25
N PRO A 21 -22.84 -26.40 29.56
CA PRO A 21 -22.79 -26.08 28.15
C PRO A 21 -21.77 -24.97 27.95
N GLU A 22 -20.77 -25.25 27.10
CA GLU A 22 -19.75 -24.28 26.69
C GLU A 22 -20.45 -23.08 26.07
N LYS A 23 -20.25 -21.89 26.66
CA LYS A 23 -20.82 -20.66 26.10
C LYS A 23 -20.33 -20.53 24.66
N PRO A 24 -21.23 -20.29 23.68
CA PRO A 24 -20.83 -20.16 22.30
C PRO A 24 -19.72 -19.12 22.20
N ARG A 25 -18.59 -19.52 21.62
CA ARG A 25 -17.44 -18.63 21.41
C ARG A 25 -17.93 -17.45 20.55
N PRO A 26 -17.74 -16.19 20.96
CA PRO A 26 -18.19 -15.06 20.16
C PRO A 26 -17.67 -15.19 18.74
N ALA A 27 -18.54 -15.03 17.75
CA ALA A 27 -18.12 -15.00 16.35
C ALA A 27 -16.99 -13.96 16.18
N ALA A 28 -15.93 -14.32 15.45
CA ALA A 28 -14.82 -13.41 15.22
C ALA A 28 -15.34 -12.10 14.62
N ALA A 29 -14.97 -10.97 15.21
CA ALA A 29 -15.40 -9.66 14.73
C ALA A 29 -14.94 -9.47 13.27
N ILE A 30 -15.86 -9.08 12.40
CA ILE A 30 -15.56 -8.73 11.01
C ILE A 30 -14.63 -7.50 11.03
N ARG A 31 -13.45 -7.63 10.42
CA ARG A 31 -12.47 -6.56 10.33
C ARG A 31 -12.56 -5.84 8.99
N ILE A 32 -12.35 -4.53 9.01
CA ILE A 32 -12.20 -3.74 7.78
C ILE A 32 -10.92 -4.23 7.09
N ASN A 33 -11.05 -4.68 5.83
CA ASN A 33 -9.91 -4.98 4.98
C ASN A 33 -9.41 -3.68 4.37
N GLU A 34 -8.19 -3.29 4.69
CA GLU A 34 -7.58 -2.04 4.24
C GLU A 34 -6.93 -2.17 2.86
N ASP A 35 -6.63 -3.40 2.43
CA ASP A 35 -6.15 -3.73 1.09
C ASP A 35 -7.02 -4.82 0.46
N PRO A 36 -8.23 -4.48 -0.02
CA PRO A 36 -9.12 -5.43 -0.69
C PRO A 36 -8.67 -5.80 -2.11
N PHE A 37 -7.69 -5.10 -2.66
CA PHE A 37 -7.13 -5.30 -3.99
C PHE A 37 -5.62 -5.58 -3.91
N PRO A 38 -5.21 -6.76 -3.40
CA PRO A 38 -3.80 -7.06 -3.17
C PRO A 38 -3.00 -7.07 -4.47
N SER A 39 -1.69 -6.85 -4.35
CA SER A 39 -0.76 -6.95 -5.46
C SER A 39 -0.81 -8.35 -6.09
N THR A 40 -0.84 -8.39 -7.41
CA THR A 40 -0.62 -9.60 -8.22
C THR A 40 0.72 -9.57 -8.94
N TYR A 41 1.60 -8.63 -8.56
CA TYR A 41 2.93 -8.52 -9.13
C TYR A 41 3.71 -9.81 -8.94
N GLN A 42 4.33 -10.25 -10.02
CA GLN A 42 5.31 -11.33 -10.02
C GLN A 42 6.61 -10.83 -10.64
N ARG A 43 7.74 -11.24 -10.08
CA ARG A 43 9.03 -10.92 -10.66
C ARG A 43 9.13 -11.50 -12.07
N TYR A 44 9.62 -10.69 -13.00
CA TYR A 44 9.91 -11.20 -14.33
C TYR A 44 11.09 -12.17 -14.26
N PRO A 45 11.02 -13.32 -14.95
CA PRO A 45 12.17 -14.18 -15.13
C PRO A 45 13.24 -13.38 -15.88
N GLY A 46 14.49 -13.52 -15.48
CA GLY A 46 15.62 -12.84 -16.09
C GLY A 46 16.79 -13.77 -16.27
N VAL A 47 17.57 -13.52 -17.34
CA VAL A 47 18.82 -14.22 -17.57
C VAL A 47 19.82 -13.79 -16.51
N LEU A 48 20.58 -14.74 -15.96
CA LEU A 48 21.70 -14.42 -15.09
C LEU A 48 22.67 -13.50 -15.84
N THR A 49 22.88 -12.32 -15.29
CA THR A 49 23.65 -11.25 -15.95
C THR A 49 24.70 -10.71 -15.00
N VAL A 50 25.86 -10.40 -15.55
CA VAL A 50 26.96 -9.74 -14.85
C VAL A 50 27.29 -8.44 -15.57
N ILE A 51 27.26 -7.32 -14.87
CA ILE A 51 27.82 -6.06 -15.35
C ILE A 51 29.20 -5.90 -14.71
N ARG A 52 30.24 -5.67 -15.54
CA ARG A 52 31.62 -5.49 -15.08
C ARG A 52 32.15 -4.12 -15.43
N HIS A 53 33.19 -3.70 -14.73
CA HIS A 53 33.92 -2.44 -14.99
C HIS A 53 33.04 -1.18 -14.89
N ALA A 54 31.92 -1.25 -14.18
CA ALA A 54 31.07 -0.09 -13.95
C ALA A 54 31.46 0.67 -12.67
N THR A 55 31.15 1.95 -12.61
CA THR A 55 31.09 2.63 -11.32
C THR A 55 29.77 2.29 -10.65
N VAL A 56 29.82 1.54 -9.54
CA VAL A 56 28.62 1.10 -8.82
C VAL A 56 28.41 1.95 -7.58
N ILE A 57 27.19 2.48 -7.40
CA ILE A 57 26.70 3.12 -6.18
C ILE A 57 25.70 2.17 -5.53
N ASP A 58 25.95 1.75 -4.28
CA ASP A 58 25.15 0.72 -3.61
C ASP A 58 23.89 1.22 -2.92
N GLY A 59 23.72 2.53 -2.83
CA GLY A 59 22.59 3.15 -2.12
C GLY A 59 22.84 3.41 -0.63
N ASP A 60 23.89 2.83 -0.05
CA ASP A 60 24.31 3.06 1.35
C ASP A 60 25.38 4.16 1.46
N GLY A 61 25.70 4.79 0.34
CA GLY A 61 26.68 5.86 0.25
C GLY A 61 28.08 5.41 -0.18
N HIS A 62 28.28 4.15 -0.51
CA HIS A 62 29.56 3.65 -1.02
C HIS A 62 29.59 3.69 -2.55
N GLN A 63 30.79 3.90 -3.07
CA GLN A 63 31.08 3.86 -4.50
C GLN A 63 32.19 2.87 -4.79
N ILE A 64 31.98 1.97 -5.74
CA ILE A 64 32.97 1.02 -6.23
C ILE A 64 33.36 1.45 -7.64
N ALA A 65 34.59 1.92 -7.83
CA ALA A 65 35.03 2.53 -9.09
C ALA A 65 35.17 1.55 -10.25
N ASP A 66 35.55 0.30 -10.00
CA ASP A 66 35.64 -0.80 -10.98
C ASP A 66 34.79 -1.96 -10.45
N GLY A 67 33.46 -1.69 -10.40
CA GLY A 67 32.51 -2.57 -9.76
C GLY A 67 31.98 -3.66 -10.67
N THR A 68 31.58 -4.74 -10.03
CA THR A 68 30.88 -5.87 -10.65
C THR A 68 29.52 -6.07 -9.97
N LEU A 69 28.46 -6.18 -10.75
CA LEU A 69 27.11 -6.50 -10.29
C LEU A 69 26.62 -7.79 -10.94
N VAL A 70 26.17 -8.74 -10.12
CA VAL A 70 25.56 -10.00 -10.55
C VAL A 70 24.08 -9.99 -10.21
N PHE A 71 23.21 -10.22 -11.18
CA PHE A 71 21.76 -10.30 -10.96
C PHE A 71 21.09 -11.29 -11.91
N GLY A 72 19.95 -11.82 -11.49
CA GLY A 72 19.12 -12.73 -12.28
C GLY A 72 17.79 -12.97 -11.58
N ASP A 73 16.76 -13.32 -12.33
CA ASP A 73 15.40 -13.56 -11.82
C ASP A 73 14.86 -12.42 -10.95
N GLY A 74 15.20 -11.17 -11.31
CA GLY A 74 14.75 -9.98 -10.59
C GLY A 74 15.38 -9.77 -9.21
N VAL A 75 16.55 -10.39 -8.95
CA VAL A 75 17.29 -10.27 -7.69
C VAL A 75 18.75 -9.94 -7.95
N ILE A 76 19.30 -8.98 -7.20
CA ILE A 76 20.75 -8.79 -7.12
C ILE A 76 21.31 -9.92 -6.27
N GLN A 77 22.27 -10.66 -6.82
CA GLN A 77 22.91 -11.80 -6.16
C GLN A 77 24.21 -11.41 -5.49
N ALA A 78 24.99 -10.53 -6.13
CA ALA A 78 26.24 -10.03 -5.58
C ALA A 78 26.60 -8.65 -6.14
N VAL A 79 27.31 -7.87 -5.34
CA VAL A 79 27.95 -6.61 -5.71
C VAL A 79 29.35 -6.63 -5.12
N GLY A 80 30.36 -6.25 -5.90
CA GLY A 80 31.75 -6.22 -5.43
C GLY A 80 32.68 -5.50 -6.40
N GLY A 81 33.97 -5.64 -6.18
CA GLY A 81 35.02 -5.11 -7.04
C GLY A 81 35.30 -6.00 -8.26
N PRO A 82 36.42 -5.73 -8.95
CA PRO A 82 36.81 -6.49 -10.14
C PRO A 82 37.17 -7.98 -9.85
N GLU A 83 37.46 -8.31 -8.59
CA GLU A 83 37.75 -9.64 -8.12
C GLU A 83 36.51 -10.57 -8.04
N LEU A 84 35.30 -10.00 -8.09
CA LEU A 84 34.08 -10.78 -8.02
C LEU A 84 33.94 -11.64 -9.29
N ALA A 85 33.90 -12.96 -9.09
CA ALA A 85 33.85 -13.90 -10.19
C ALA A 85 32.49 -13.84 -10.93
N SER A 86 32.54 -13.95 -12.25
CA SER A 86 31.33 -14.18 -13.05
C SER A 86 30.85 -15.62 -12.89
N PRO A 87 29.57 -15.84 -12.52
CA PRO A 87 28.99 -17.16 -12.51
C PRO A 87 28.99 -17.79 -13.92
N ALA A 88 29.22 -19.10 -14.00
CA ALA A 88 29.21 -19.81 -15.27
C ALA A 88 27.85 -19.64 -16.00
N GLY A 89 27.90 -19.36 -17.29
CA GLY A 89 26.70 -19.17 -18.12
C GLY A 89 26.00 -17.83 -17.96
N ALA A 90 26.54 -16.89 -17.19
CA ALA A 90 26.00 -15.53 -17.10
C ALA A 90 26.25 -14.78 -18.42
N ALA A 91 25.26 -13.95 -18.80
CA ALA A 91 25.45 -12.94 -19.84
C ALA A 91 26.32 -11.82 -19.28
N GLU A 92 27.42 -11.47 -19.96
CA GLU A 92 28.29 -10.38 -19.51
C GLU A 92 27.98 -9.08 -20.25
N VAL A 93 27.97 -7.98 -19.49
CA VAL A 93 27.80 -6.62 -19.98
C VAL A 93 29.02 -5.80 -19.57
N ASP A 94 29.69 -5.20 -20.54
CA ASP A 94 30.77 -4.25 -20.29
C ASP A 94 30.17 -2.91 -19.85
N GLY A 95 30.45 -2.56 -18.61
CA GLY A 95 30.04 -1.33 -17.94
C GLY A 95 31.10 -0.23 -17.94
N THR A 96 32.18 -0.38 -18.72
CA THR A 96 33.26 0.61 -18.78
C THR A 96 32.70 2.02 -19.07
N GLY A 97 33.00 2.97 -18.21
CA GLY A 97 32.48 4.35 -18.30
C GLY A 97 31.00 4.50 -17.98
N LYS A 98 30.33 3.46 -17.50
CA LYS A 98 28.91 3.48 -17.07
C LYS A 98 28.81 3.56 -15.56
N TRP A 99 27.66 4.03 -15.13
CA TRP A 99 27.26 4.07 -13.73
C TRP A 99 26.10 3.10 -13.48
N VAL A 100 26.18 2.36 -12.41
CA VAL A 100 25.07 1.53 -11.89
C VAL A 100 24.64 2.12 -10.56
N THR A 101 23.37 2.44 -10.46
CA THR A 101 22.78 3.05 -9.27
C THR A 101 21.51 2.29 -8.88
N PRO A 102 21.04 2.38 -7.62
CA PRO A 102 19.69 2.03 -7.30
C PRO A 102 18.69 2.77 -8.20
N GLY A 103 17.58 2.11 -8.52
CA GLY A 103 16.50 2.76 -9.26
C GLY A 103 15.89 3.92 -8.48
N ILE A 104 15.49 4.96 -9.20
CA ILE A 104 14.85 6.13 -8.59
C ILE A 104 13.47 5.75 -8.09
N ILE A 105 13.14 6.19 -6.88
CA ILE A 105 11.82 6.10 -6.28
C ILE A 105 11.18 7.49 -6.33
N ASP A 106 10.16 7.63 -7.17
CA ASP A 106 9.35 8.86 -7.25
C ASP A 106 8.19 8.79 -6.25
N ILE A 107 8.25 9.59 -5.20
CA ILE A 107 7.25 9.59 -4.12
C ILE A 107 6.05 10.50 -4.41
N HIS A 108 6.01 11.18 -5.56
CA HIS A 108 4.93 12.08 -5.94
C HIS A 108 4.68 12.07 -7.44
N SER A 109 4.01 11.04 -7.91
CA SER A 109 3.68 10.86 -9.33
C SER A 109 2.18 10.98 -9.59
N HIS A 110 1.85 11.29 -10.85
CA HIS A 110 0.49 11.24 -11.40
C HIS A 110 0.46 10.41 -12.69
N LEU A 111 1.49 9.61 -12.95
CA LEU A 111 1.53 8.74 -14.13
C LEU A 111 0.38 7.74 -14.08
N GLY A 112 -0.28 7.60 -15.21
CA GLY A 112 -1.47 6.77 -15.35
C GLY A 112 -2.79 7.45 -14.99
N ASP A 113 -2.79 8.48 -14.11
CA ASP A 113 -4.00 9.26 -13.76
C ASP A 113 -4.27 10.41 -14.78
N TYR A 114 -3.22 10.85 -15.48
CA TYR A 114 -3.25 11.80 -16.58
C TYR A 114 -2.43 11.26 -17.76
N PRO A 115 -2.87 10.13 -18.35
CA PRO A 115 -2.06 9.47 -19.37
C PRO A 115 -1.95 10.27 -20.65
N SER A 116 -0.92 9.95 -21.43
CA SER A 116 -0.67 10.53 -22.74
C SER A 116 -1.33 9.70 -23.86
N PRO A 117 -2.01 10.33 -24.86
CA PRO A 117 -2.26 11.75 -24.99
C PRO A 117 -3.30 12.26 -23.97
N GLY A 118 -3.13 13.52 -23.52
CA GLY A 118 -4.06 14.14 -22.58
C GLY A 118 -5.41 14.44 -23.22
N VAL A 119 -6.39 13.60 -22.96
CA VAL A 119 -7.80 13.76 -23.37
C VAL A 119 -8.71 13.76 -22.15
N ALA A 120 -9.86 14.44 -22.25
CA ALA A 120 -10.76 14.61 -21.12
C ALA A 120 -11.23 13.28 -20.50
N SER A 121 -11.45 12.25 -21.33
CA SER A 121 -11.88 10.92 -20.90
C SER A 121 -10.82 10.12 -20.10
N LEU A 122 -9.58 10.61 -20.07
CA LEU A 122 -8.47 9.97 -19.34
C LEU A 122 -7.91 10.90 -18.25
N SER A 123 -8.62 11.97 -17.89
CA SER A 123 -8.20 12.94 -16.88
C SER A 123 -8.83 12.60 -15.53
N ASP A 124 -8.33 11.54 -14.88
CA ASP A 124 -8.96 10.90 -13.73
C ASP A 124 -8.25 11.21 -12.39
N GLY A 125 -7.29 12.12 -12.39
CA GLY A 125 -6.48 12.36 -11.20
C GLY A 125 -7.16 13.14 -10.08
N ASN A 126 -8.37 13.72 -10.26
CA ASN A 126 -9.08 14.43 -9.19
C ASN A 126 -10.59 14.19 -9.23
N GLU A 127 -11.14 13.67 -8.15
CA GLU A 127 -12.59 13.65 -7.92
C GLU A 127 -13.03 15.00 -7.32
N ALA A 128 -13.12 16.02 -8.17
CA ALA A 128 -13.33 17.41 -7.75
C ALA A 128 -14.82 17.78 -7.50
N THR A 129 -15.63 16.83 -7.05
CA THR A 129 -17.06 17.03 -6.73
C THR A 129 -17.30 17.54 -5.31
N SER A 130 -16.33 17.29 -4.39
CA SER A 130 -16.34 17.80 -3.02
C SER A 130 -14.90 17.91 -2.49
N PRO A 131 -14.59 18.84 -1.58
CA PRO A 131 -13.25 19.01 -1.04
C PRO A 131 -12.76 17.83 -0.17
N VAL A 132 -13.65 16.95 0.24
CA VAL A 132 -13.35 15.79 1.09
C VAL A 132 -13.81 14.53 0.38
N ARG A 133 -12.85 13.80 -0.21
CA ARG A 133 -13.03 12.56 -0.99
C ARG A 133 -11.99 11.49 -0.62
N PRO A 134 -11.82 11.16 0.65
CA PRO A 134 -10.82 10.17 1.04
C PRO A 134 -11.19 8.73 0.62
N GLU A 135 -12.41 8.50 0.14
CA GLU A 135 -12.92 7.22 -0.36
C GLU A 135 -12.43 6.84 -1.75
N VAL A 136 -11.93 7.79 -2.55
CA VAL A 136 -11.41 7.49 -3.89
C VAL A 136 -9.96 7.02 -3.82
N TRP A 137 -9.56 6.17 -4.77
CA TRP A 137 -8.26 5.53 -4.75
C TRP A 137 -7.60 5.64 -6.13
N ALA A 138 -6.38 6.17 -6.19
CA ALA A 138 -5.62 6.32 -7.44
C ALA A 138 -5.42 4.99 -8.18
N GLU A 139 -5.35 3.85 -7.48
CA GLU A 139 -5.19 2.56 -8.14
C GLU A 139 -6.35 2.18 -9.08
N HIS A 140 -7.50 2.84 -8.95
CA HIS A 140 -8.66 2.62 -9.83
C HIS A 140 -8.67 3.55 -11.05
N SER A 141 -7.87 4.60 -11.05
CA SER A 141 -7.71 5.52 -12.17
C SER A 141 -6.43 5.30 -12.98
N VAL A 142 -5.43 4.62 -12.40
CA VAL A 142 -4.18 4.31 -13.11
C VAL A 142 -4.44 3.52 -14.38
N TRP A 143 -4.02 4.07 -15.53
CA TRP A 143 -3.96 3.37 -16.81
C TRP A 143 -2.57 2.76 -17.01
N PRO A 144 -2.40 1.41 -16.86
CA PRO A 144 -1.08 0.77 -16.91
C PRO A 144 -0.34 0.89 -18.24
N GLN A 145 -1.06 1.19 -19.32
CA GLN A 145 -0.49 1.34 -20.66
C GLN A 145 -0.08 2.79 -20.99
N ASP A 146 -0.14 3.73 -20.02
CA ASP A 146 0.37 5.08 -20.23
C ASP A 146 1.84 5.02 -20.65
N PRO A 147 2.19 5.56 -21.85
CA PRO A 147 3.58 5.62 -22.32
C PRO A 147 4.50 6.44 -21.40
N GLY A 148 3.93 7.23 -20.49
CA GLY A 148 4.67 7.94 -19.45
C GLY A 148 5.50 7.01 -18.57
N PHE A 149 5.00 5.81 -18.24
CA PHE A 149 5.71 4.82 -17.45
C PHE A 149 7.03 4.37 -18.10
N SER A 150 6.96 3.93 -19.36
CA SER A 150 8.15 3.48 -20.08
C SER A 150 9.15 4.62 -20.33
N ARG A 151 8.67 5.84 -20.57
CA ARG A 151 9.52 7.02 -20.74
C ARG A 151 10.21 7.41 -19.43
N ALA A 152 9.52 7.39 -18.30
CA ALA A 152 10.10 7.68 -16.99
C ALA A 152 11.18 6.64 -16.62
N LEU A 153 10.96 5.36 -16.97
CA LEU A 153 11.96 4.32 -16.78
C LEU A 153 13.19 4.55 -17.69
N ALA A 154 12.98 4.70 -19.00
CA ALA A 154 14.06 4.77 -19.98
C ALA A 154 14.92 6.04 -19.87
N ASN A 155 14.31 7.17 -19.54
CA ASN A 155 15.02 8.47 -19.52
C ASN A 155 15.40 8.93 -18.11
N GLY A 156 14.76 8.40 -17.08
CA GLY A 156 14.97 8.83 -15.70
C GLY A 156 15.33 7.72 -14.72
N GLY A 157 15.28 6.44 -15.14
CA GLY A 157 15.56 5.32 -14.23
C GLY A 157 14.55 5.20 -13.08
N VAL A 158 13.33 5.73 -13.25
CA VAL A 158 12.27 5.63 -12.25
C VAL A 158 11.73 4.21 -12.22
N THR A 159 12.09 3.44 -11.20
CA THR A 159 11.73 2.01 -11.05
C THR A 159 10.54 1.77 -10.14
N THR A 160 10.26 2.72 -9.25
CA THR A 160 9.15 2.68 -8.30
C THR A 160 8.56 4.06 -8.19
N LEU A 161 7.25 4.15 -8.12
CA LEU A 161 6.57 5.44 -7.99
C LEU A 161 5.34 5.32 -7.10
N GLN A 162 5.04 6.38 -6.38
CA GLN A 162 3.78 6.52 -5.67
C GLN A 162 2.86 7.42 -6.48
N VAL A 163 1.79 6.83 -7.02
CA VAL A 163 0.76 7.57 -7.74
C VAL A 163 -0.25 8.10 -6.73
N LEU A 164 -0.45 9.41 -6.75
CA LEU A 164 -1.35 10.14 -5.87
C LEU A 164 -2.47 10.78 -6.66
N PRO A 165 -3.68 10.91 -6.08
CA PRO A 165 -4.65 11.87 -6.58
C PRO A 165 -4.04 13.27 -6.67
N GLY A 166 -4.54 14.09 -7.59
CA GLY A 166 -4.13 15.47 -7.74
C GLY A 166 -4.50 16.35 -6.53
N SER A 167 -4.09 17.61 -6.56
CA SER A 167 -4.17 18.51 -5.41
C SER A 167 -5.45 19.35 -5.36
N ALA A 168 -6.50 19.02 -6.12
CA ALA A 168 -7.74 19.79 -6.09
C ALA A 168 -8.44 19.75 -4.74
N ASN A 169 -8.40 18.61 -4.07
CA ASN A 169 -9.18 18.33 -2.86
C ASN A 169 -8.35 18.53 -1.60
N LEU A 170 -8.99 18.99 -0.52
CA LEU A 170 -8.40 19.03 0.81
C LEU A 170 -8.06 17.62 1.31
N PHE A 171 -8.95 16.64 1.02
CA PHE A 171 -8.70 15.20 1.17
C PHE A 171 -8.94 14.57 -0.20
N GLY A 172 -7.87 14.16 -0.86
CA GLY A 172 -7.90 13.77 -2.28
C GLY A 172 -8.09 12.29 -2.54
N GLY A 173 -7.92 11.45 -1.52
CA GLY A 173 -8.04 9.99 -1.67
C GLY A 173 -6.75 9.22 -1.48
N ARG A 174 -6.83 7.91 -1.66
CA ARG A 174 -5.67 7.01 -1.44
C ARG A 174 -4.71 7.05 -2.62
N SER A 175 -3.42 7.12 -2.29
CA SER A 175 -2.33 6.86 -3.24
C SER A 175 -1.99 5.37 -3.27
N VAL A 176 -1.31 4.94 -4.32
CA VAL A 176 -0.80 3.58 -4.48
C VAL A 176 0.68 3.59 -4.86
N VAL A 177 1.47 2.64 -4.32
CA VAL A 177 2.85 2.45 -4.73
C VAL A 177 2.91 1.39 -5.82
N LEU A 178 3.54 1.74 -6.94
CA LEU A 178 3.69 0.89 -8.11
C LEU A 178 5.16 0.61 -8.40
N LYS A 179 5.47 -0.59 -8.84
CA LYS A 179 6.69 -0.89 -9.59
C LYS A 179 6.48 -0.44 -11.02
N ASN A 180 7.46 0.26 -11.57
CA ASN A 180 7.40 0.71 -12.97
C ASN A 180 7.76 -0.44 -13.91
N VAL A 181 6.83 -1.36 -14.05
CA VAL A 181 6.96 -2.56 -14.89
C VAL A 181 5.79 -2.68 -15.84
N PRO A 182 5.96 -3.23 -17.05
CA PRO A 182 4.84 -3.49 -17.94
C PRO A 182 3.82 -4.41 -17.30
N ALA A 183 2.55 -4.02 -17.26
CA ALA A 183 1.46 -4.85 -16.75
C ALA A 183 0.14 -4.50 -17.45
N ARG A 184 -0.85 -5.39 -17.34
CA ARG A 184 -2.19 -5.18 -17.89
C ARG A 184 -3.14 -4.53 -16.88
N THR A 185 -2.81 -4.60 -15.60
CA THR A 185 -3.64 -4.09 -14.50
C THR A 185 -2.77 -3.30 -13.51
N ALA A 186 -3.37 -2.38 -12.78
CA ALA A 186 -2.69 -1.67 -11.69
C ALA A 186 -2.18 -2.64 -10.61
N GLN A 187 -2.94 -3.72 -10.30
CA GLN A 187 -2.51 -4.75 -9.34
C GLN A 187 -1.25 -5.50 -9.80
N GLY A 188 -1.06 -5.67 -11.11
CA GLY A 188 0.17 -6.25 -11.68
C GLY A 188 1.40 -5.36 -11.51
N MET A 189 1.21 -4.05 -11.36
CA MET A 189 2.25 -3.07 -11.04
C MET A 189 2.39 -2.81 -9.55
N LYS A 190 1.35 -3.07 -8.76
CA LYS A 190 1.29 -2.70 -7.34
C LYS A 190 2.44 -3.31 -6.55
N PHE A 191 3.16 -2.47 -5.78
CA PHE A 191 4.30 -2.92 -4.99
C PHE A 191 3.81 -3.81 -3.83
N PRO A 192 4.25 -5.07 -3.73
CA PRO A 192 3.78 -5.98 -2.69
C PRO A 192 4.05 -5.47 -1.29
N GLY A 193 3.00 -5.38 -0.46
CA GLY A 193 3.11 -4.97 0.94
C GLY A 193 3.36 -3.48 1.18
N ALA A 194 3.44 -2.65 0.14
CA ALA A 194 3.58 -1.21 0.32
C ALA A 194 2.29 -0.61 0.94
N PRO A 195 2.41 0.29 1.92
CA PRO A 195 1.25 0.95 2.49
C PRO A 195 0.62 1.93 1.49
N TYR A 196 -0.68 2.14 1.60
CA TYR A 196 -1.34 3.27 0.94
C TYR A 196 -0.91 4.60 1.58
N GLY A 197 -1.05 5.69 0.83
CA GLY A 197 -1.03 7.03 1.36
C GLY A 197 -2.40 7.68 1.29
N LEU A 198 -2.61 8.75 2.05
CA LEU A 198 -3.72 9.68 1.89
C LEU A 198 -3.17 10.98 1.30
N LYS A 199 -3.60 11.32 0.09
CA LYS A 199 -3.30 12.62 -0.49
C LYS A 199 -4.15 13.70 0.17
N MET A 200 -3.47 14.74 0.61
CA MET A 200 -4.10 15.98 1.06
C MET A 200 -3.51 17.18 0.33
N ALA A 201 -4.24 18.27 0.27
CA ALA A 201 -3.76 19.58 -0.16
C ALA A 201 -4.39 20.66 0.70
N CYS A 202 -3.59 21.43 1.44
CA CYS A 202 -4.11 22.41 2.39
C CYS A 202 -3.77 23.87 2.02
N GLY A 203 -3.23 24.07 0.82
CA GLY A 203 -2.77 25.39 0.35
C GLY A 203 -3.75 26.10 -0.58
N GLU A 204 -3.21 26.58 -1.69
CA GLU A 204 -3.91 27.38 -2.68
C GLU A 204 -4.93 26.58 -3.49
N ASN A 205 -4.58 25.33 -3.87
CA ASN A 205 -5.37 24.55 -4.80
C ASN A 205 -6.81 24.27 -4.33
N PRO A 206 -7.09 23.74 -3.11
CA PRO A 206 -8.47 23.57 -2.66
C PRO A 206 -9.24 24.89 -2.56
N LYS A 207 -8.58 25.98 -2.13
CA LYS A 207 -9.22 27.30 -2.07
C LYS A 207 -9.67 27.78 -3.45
N ARG A 208 -8.79 27.64 -4.45
CA ARG A 208 -9.08 28.04 -5.84
C ARG A 208 -10.19 27.17 -6.43
N VAL A 209 -10.08 25.84 -6.30
CA VAL A 209 -11.02 24.90 -6.91
C VAL A 209 -12.42 25.02 -6.32
N TYR A 210 -12.55 25.08 -5.00
CA TYR A 210 -13.86 25.11 -4.33
C TYR A 210 -14.36 26.53 -4.07
N GLY A 211 -13.46 27.46 -3.81
CA GLY A 211 -13.81 28.86 -3.67
C GLY A 211 -14.45 29.45 -4.92
N SER A 212 -13.97 29.09 -6.13
CA SER A 212 -14.57 29.49 -7.39
C SER A 212 -15.99 28.94 -7.60
N LYS A 213 -16.35 27.87 -6.90
CA LYS A 213 -17.69 27.26 -6.90
C LYS A 213 -18.57 27.76 -5.76
N GLY A 214 -18.14 28.78 -4.99
CA GLY A 214 -18.87 29.25 -3.81
C GLY A 214 -18.88 28.26 -2.62
N GLN A 215 -17.96 27.30 -2.61
CA GLN A 215 -17.87 26.24 -1.60
C GLN A 215 -16.66 26.44 -0.67
N MET A 216 -16.73 25.90 0.54
CA MET A 216 -15.58 25.78 1.43
C MET A 216 -14.62 24.70 0.91
N PRO A 217 -13.28 24.91 0.96
CA PRO A 217 -12.59 26.06 1.54
C PRO A 217 -12.38 27.20 0.52
N GLN A 218 -12.55 28.46 0.95
CA GLN A 218 -12.15 29.65 0.19
C GLN A 218 -10.93 30.34 0.81
N THR A 219 -10.65 30.02 2.06
CA THR A 219 -9.59 30.64 2.87
C THR A 219 -8.76 29.58 3.59
N ARG A 220 -7.59 29.96 4.10
CA ARG A 220 -6.81 29.09 5.01
C ARG A 220 -7.58 28.73 6.29
N MET A 221 -8.40 29.65 6.80
CA MET A 221 -9.31 29.37 7.92
C MET A 221 -10.30 28.26 7.56
N GLY A 222 -10.87 28.31 6.33
CA GLY A 222 -11.76 27.27 5.80
C GLY A 222 -11.06 25.92 5.65
N ASN A 223 -9.82 25.88 5.14
CA ASN A 223 -9.03 24.66 5.07
C ASN A 223 -8.91 24.00 6.45
N ILE A 224 -8.47 24.76 7.46
CA ILE A 224 -8.27 24.23 8.81
C ILE A 224 -9.59 23.82 9.47
N ALA A 225 -10.65 24.64 9.33
CA ALA A 225 -11.96 24.33 9.91
C ALA A 225 -12.51 23.01 9.34
N LEU A 226 -12.46 22.85 8.01
CA LEU A 226 -12.96 21.64 7.34
C LEU A 226 -12.10 20.41 7.68
N ALA A 227 -10.76 20.57 7.69
CA ALA A 227 -9.86 19.48 8.09
C ALA A 227 -10.14 19.02 9.52
N ARG A 228 -10.25 19.94 10.49
CA ARG A 228 -10.57 19.61 11.89
C ARG A 228 -11.90 18.88 12.01
N ALA A 229 -12.95 19.38 11.35
CA ALA A 229 -14.26 18.74 11.39
C ALA A 229 -14.22 17.31 10.83
N THR A 230 -13.46 17.10 9.76
CA THR A 230 -13.28 15.78 9.13
C THR A 230 -12.55 14.82 10.06
N TRP A 231 -11.43 15.24 10.66
CA TRP A 231 -10.68 14.40 11.61
C TRP A 231 -11.47 14.08 12.89
N ILE A 232 -12.31 15.00 13.39
CA ILE A 232 -13.20 14.73 14.53
C ILE A 232 -14.19 13.61 14.18
N LYS A 233 -14.78 13.63 12.98
CA LYS A 233 -15.68 12.57 12.50
C LYS A 233 -14.93 11.24 12.38
N ALA A 234 -13.73 11.24 11.80
CA ALA A 234 -12.90 10.05 11.66
C ALA A 234 -12.53 9.43 13.03
N ALA A 235 -12.17 10.27 14.01
CA ALA A 235 -11.87 9.80 15.35
C ALA A 235 -13.09 9.22 16.06
N ALA A 236 -14.29 9.78 15.85
CA ALA A 236 -15.53 9.21 16.38
C ALA A 236 -15.86 7.87 15.72
N TYR A 237 -15.68 7.75 14.40
CA TYR A 237 -15.84 6.52 13.66
C TYR A 237 -14.87 5.44 14.15
N LYS A 238 -13.57 5.78 14.28
CA LYS A 238 -12.55 4.87 14.81
C LYS A 238 -12.94 4.31 16.19
N ARG A 239 -13.38 5.17 17.12
CA ARG A 239 -13.80 4.73 18.48
C ARG A 239 -14.95 3.70 18.45
N LYS A 240 -15.92 3.84 17.51
CA LYS A 240 -17.00 2.86 17.35
C LYS A 240 -16.45 1.50 16.93
N TRP A 241 -15.57 1.47 15.93
CA TRP A 241 -14.94 0.24 15.44
C TRP A 241 -14.00 -0.38 16.48
N ASP A 242 -13.20 0.41 17.19
CA ASP A 242 -12.33 -0.09 18.27
C ASP A 242 -13.15 -0.75 19.38
N LYS A 243 -14.29 -0.13 19.75
CA LYS A 243 -15.22 -0.72 20.73
C LYS A 243 -15.77 -2.06 20.23
N TYR A 244 -16.20 -2.12 18.98
CA TYR A 244 -16.70 -3.35 18.36
C TYR A 244 -15.63 -4.44 18.32
N TYR A 245 -14.39 -4.12 17.92
CA TYR A 245 -13.28 -5.08 17.89
C TYR A 245 -12.90 -5.59 19.29
N ALA A 246 -13.00 -4.76 20.30
CA ALA A 246 -12.61 -5.12 21.66
C ALA A 246 -13.71 -5.88 22.43
N LYS A 247 -14.99 -5.56 22.19
CA LYS A 247 -16.10 -6.02 23.02
C LYS A 247 -17.17 -6.81 22.27
N GLY A 248 -17.12 -6.84 20.93
CA GLY A 248 -18.21 -7.36 20.12
C GLY A 248 -19.46 -6.48 20.16
N GLY A 249 -20.60 -7.06 19.86
CA GLY A 249 -21.89 -6.37 19.77
C GLY A 249 -22.27 -6.04 18.33
N ASP A 250 -23.11 -5.02 18.13
CA ASP A 250 -23.56 -4.60 16.81
C ASP A 250 -22.40 -4.00 16.01
N MET A 251 -22.23 -4.50 14.78
CA MET A 251 -21.22 -4.00 13.86
C MET A 251 -21.56 -2.56 13.44
N PRO A 252 -20.62 -1.60 13.58
CA PRO A 252 -20.84 -0.25 13.12
C PRO A 252 -21.09 -0.21 11.60
N GLU A 253 -21.94 0.73 11.15
CA GLU A 253 -22.12 1.00 9.74
C GLU A 253 -20.80 1.41 9.08
N ARG A 254 -20.52 0.88 7.89
CA ARG A 254 -19.31 1.23 7.12
C ARG A 254 -19.50 2.53 6.37
N ASP A 255 -18.44 3.35 6.41
CA ASP A 255 -18.27 4.57 5.63
C ASP A 255 -16.89 4.52 4.98
N LEU A 256 -16.84 4.43 3.64
CA LEU A 256 -15.59 4.26 2.90
C LEU A 256 -14.63 5.44 3.07
N ALA A 257 -15.16 6.64 3.22
CA ALA A 257 -14.38 7.83 3.51
C ALA A 257 -13.72 7.72 4.91
N MET A 258 -14.52 7.33 5.89
CA MET A 258 -14.06 7.16 7.26
C MET A 258 -13.15 5.93 7.42
N ASP A 259 -13.31 4.88 6.61
CA ASP A 259 -12.40 3.72 6.58
C ASP A 259 -10.97 4.17 6.23
N THR A 260 -10.81 5.02 5.21
CA THR A 260 -9.50 5.58 4.84
C THR A 260 -8.91 6.41 5.97
N LEU A 261 -9.70 7.32 6.55
CA LEU A 261 -9.24 8.21 7.63
C LEU A 261 -8.95 7.44 8.92
N LYS A 262 -9.71 6.38 9.21
CA LYS A 262 -9.42 5.45 10.30
C LYS A 262 -8.08 4.77 10.08
N GLY A 263 -7.78 4.30 8.87
CA GLY A 263 -6.48 3.72 8.52
C GLY A 263 -5.31 4.66 8.79
N VAL A 264 -5.49 5.97 8.55
CA VAL A 264 -4.51 7.00 8.94
C VAL A 264 -4.36 7.08 10.44
N LEU A 265 -5.47 7.14 11.19
CA LEU A 265 -5.45 7.23 12.65
C LEU A 265 -4.92 5.94 13.32
N ASP A 266 -4.93 4.83 12.60
CA ASP A 266 -4.31 3.55 13.02
C ASP A 266 -2.81 3.46 12.65
N GLY A 267 -2.26 4.47 11.96
CA GLY A 267 -0.86 4.49 11.52
C GLY A 267 -0.55 3.57 10.34
N LYS A 268 -1.56 3.13 9.60
CA LYS A 268 -1.42 2.19 8.47
C LYS A 268 -1.42 2.87 7.11
N ILE A 269 -1.98 4.06 7.03
CA ILE A 269 -2.04 4.91 5.83
C ILE A 269 -1.25 6.18 6.12
N LEU A 270 -0.26 6.49 5.28
CA LEU A 270 0.59 7.67 5.45
C LEU A 270 -0.11 8.92 4.90
N VAL A 271 0.04 10.06 5.57
CA VAL A 271 -0.47 11.33 5.04
C VAL A 271 0.60 11.98 4.16
N GLN A 272 0.23 12.32 2.94
CA GLN A 272 1.05 13.10 2.02
C GLN A 272 0.31 14.41 1.72
N ASN A 273 0.78 15.47 2.36
CA ASN A 273 0.21 16.80 2.20
C ASN A 273 1.04 17.64 1.22
N HIS A 274 0.37 18.29 0.27
CA HIS A 274 0.99 19.10 -0.77
C HIS A 274 0.50 20.54 -0.71
#